data_4d1148b2185a95d982530091e1d02e85
#
_entry.id   4d1148b2185a95d982530091e1d02e85
#
_cell.length_a   1.000
_cell.length_b   1.000
_cell.length_c   1.000
_cell.angle_alpha   90.00
_cell.angle_beta   90.00
_cell.angle_gamma   90.00
#
_symmetry.space_group_name_H-M   'P 1'
#
loop_
_entity.id
_entity.type
_entity.pdbx_description
1 polymer ?
#
loop_
_entity_poly.entity_id
_entity_poly.type
_entity_poly.pdbx_seq_one_letter_code
_entity_poly.pdbx_strand_id
1 'polypeptide(L)'
;MFWTMSEPSTNPQEKKREKAAPLLGCYDDLDGSCAYAWALLARGVKDRRSPFHTPGLATVSPEGLPEIRTVVLRGCDPQTRNLRFHTDTRSAKIADMQKQPQAALHFYDPGAKIQLRVRARLELLTGEAHASAWDNTRPMSRECYQVTQAPGSRLSEPGDVVFDAAGTNDGADHFAPVVAHVRQIEWLYLAARGHRRALFDFTASKPQHSWLVP
;
A
#
# COMPACT_ATOMS: atom_id res chain seq x y z
N MET A 1 -11.68 -49.24 -36.35
CA MET A 1 -11.07 -48.07 -35.74
C MET A 1 -12.15 -47.43 -34.87
N PHE A 2 -12.21 -47.82 -33.57
CA PHE A 2 -13.26 -47.35 -32.67
C PHE A 2 -12.74 -46.11 -31.92
N TRP A 3 -13.41 -45.00 -32.13
CA TRP A 3 -13.22 -43.79 -31.35
C TRP A 3 -13.97 -43.96 -30.02
N THR A 4 -13.28 -44.12 -28.92
CA THR A 4 -13.85 -44.03 -27.59
C THR A 4 -14.05 -42.56 -27.25
N MET A 5 -15.30 -42.09 -27.32
CA MET A 5 -15.67 -40.80 -26.72
C MET A 5 -15.56 -40.98 -25.20
N SER A 6 -14.62 -40.25 -24.59
CA SER A 6 -14.56 -40.16 -23.13
C SER A 6 -15.81 -39.45 -22.63
N GLU A 7 -16.58 -40.13 -21.78
CA GLU A 7 -17.73 -39.51 -21.11
C GLU A 7 -17.28 -38.31 -20.24
N PRO A 8 -18.07 -37.24 -20.19
CA PRO A 8 -17.75 -36.11 -19.35
C PRO A 8 -17.75 -36.53 -17.87
N SER A 9 -16.69 -36.19 -17.14
CA SER A 9 -16.52 -36.47 -15.71
C SER A 9 -17.76 -36.10 -14.92
N THR A 10 -18.30 -37.02 -14.13
CA THR A 10 -19.44 -36.83 -13.23
C THR A 10 -19.03 -36.28 -11.85
N ASN A 11 -17.72 -36.11 -11.61
CA ASN A 11 -17.21 -35.65 -10.31
C ASN A 11 -17.55 -34.15 -10.09
N PRO A 12 -18.33 -33.82 -9.05
CA PRO A 12 -18.72 -32.45 -8.74
C PRO A 12 -17.50 -31.51 -8.51
N GLN A 13 -16.37 -32.05 -8.04
CA GLN A 13 -15.15 -31.29 -7.84
C GLN A 13 -14.45 -30.96 -9.16
N GLU A 14 -14.48 -31.85 -10.15
CA GLU A 14 -13.93 -31.59 -11.49
C GLU A 14 -14.77 -30.56 -12.25
N LYS A 15 -16.11 -30.65 -12.19
CA LYS A 15 -17.02 -29.64 -12.76
C LYS A 15 -16.85 -28.27 -12.13
N LYS A 16 -16.48 -28.21 -10.83
CA LYS A 16 -16.18 -26.91 -10.13
C LYS A 16 -14.83 -26.34 -10.55
N ARG A 17 -13.86 -27.18 -10.95
CA ARG A 17 -12.56 -26.76 -11.50
C ARG A 17 -12.68 -26.20 -12.92
N GLU A 18 -13.54 -26.77 -13.77
CA GLU A 18 -13.76 -26.30 -15.15
C GLU A 18 -14.44 -24.93 -15.22
N LYS A 19 -15.25 -24.56 -14.21
CA LYS A 19 -15.93 -23.24 -14.11
C LYS A 19 -15.11 -22.17 -13.38
N ALA A 20 -13.91 -22.48 -12.92
CA ALA A 20 -13.08 -21.50 -12.20
C ALA A 20 -12.50 -20.49 -13.18
N ALA A 21 -12.50 -19.21 -12.76
CA ALA A 21 -11.83 -18.15 -13.50
C ALA A 21 -10.36 -18.52 -13.80
N PRO A 22 -9.80 -18.05 -14.93
CA PRO A 22 -8.41 -18.33 -15.28
C PRO A 22 -7.48 -17.87 -14.17
N LEU A 23 -6.43 -18.64 -13.93
CA LEU A 23 -5.40 -18.30 -12.94
C LEU A 23 -4.55 -17.14 -13.46
N LEU A 24 -3.92 -16.41 -12.54
CA LEU A 24 -2.92 -15.42 -12.90
C LEU A 24 -1.76 -16.06 -13.67
N GLY A 25 -1.20 -15.37 -14.66
CA GLY A 25 -0.07 -15.87 -15.43
C GLY A 25 1.16 -16.20 -14.58
N CYS A 26 1.30 -15.54 -13.41
CA CYS A 26 2.37 -15.78 -12.44
C CYS A 26 2.00 -16.74 -11.30
N TYR A 27 0.92 -17.53 -11.43
CA TYR A 27 0.35 -18.34 -10.34
C TYR A 27 1.37 -19.28 -9.67
N ASP A 28 2.24 -19.90 -10.44
CA ASP A 28 3.29 -20.80 -9.97
C ASP A 28 4.71 -20.27 -10.27
N ASP A 29 4.80 -18.96 -10.61
CA ASP A 29 6.06 -18.25 -10.89
C ASP A 29 6.34 -17.25 -9.76
N LEU A 30 7.37 -17.53 -8.98
CA LEU A 30 7.74 -16.76 -7.79
C LEU A 30 8.25 -15.36 -8.15
N ASP A 31 9.13 -15.26 -9.14
CA ASP A 31 9.68 -13.98 -9.60
C ASP A 31 8.65 -13.15 -10.35
N GLY A 32 7.83 -13.80 -11.17
CA GLY A 32 6.66 -13.19 -11.81
C GLY A 32 5.66 -12.64 -10.80
N SER A 33 5.42 -13.35 -9.69
CA SER A 33 4.55 -12.86 -8.60
C SER A 33 5.13 -11.63 -7.91
N CYS A 34 6.45 -11.57 -7.72
CA CYS A 34 7.14 -10.38 -7.20
C CYS A 34 6.99 -9.18 -8.16
N ALA A 35 7.27 -9.40 -9.44
CA ALA A 35 7.12 -8.36 -10.46
C ALA A 35 5.66 -7.85 -10.55
N TYR A 36 4.69 -8.77 -10.45
CA TYR A 36 3.27 -8.43 -10.48
C TYR A 36 2.85 -7.62 -9.24
N ALA A 37 3.36 -7.97 -8.04
CA ALA A 37 3.12 -7.19 -6.83
C ALA A 37 3.58 -5.73 -7.00
N TRP A 38 4.78 -5.50 -7.51
CA TRP A 38 5.28 -4.16 -7.80
C TRP A 38 4.46 -3.44 -8.88
N ALA A 39 4.00 -4.15 -9.91
CA ALA A 39 3.14 -3.57 -10.95
C ALA A 39 1.79 -3.10 -10.38
N LEU A 40 1.18 -3.85 -9.44
CA LEU A 40 -0.03 -3.45 -8.74
C LEU A 40 0.19 -2.20 -7.87
N LEU A 41 1.30 -2.13 -7.14
CA LEU A 41 1.68 -0.95 -6.36
C LEU A 41 1.89 0.27 -7.25
N ALA A 42 2.60 0.13 -8.36
CA ALA A 42 2.82 1.21 -9.33
C ALA A 42 1.50 1.68 -9.97
N ARG A 43 0.58 0.74 -10.29
CA ARG A 43 -0.76 1.08 -10.76
C ARG A 43 -1.53 1.87 -9.70
N GLY A 44 -1.43 1.50 -8.42
CA GLY A 44 -2.08 2.21 -7.30
C GLY A 44 -1.71 3.68 -7.21
N VAL A 45 -0.51 4.09 -7.64
CA VAL A 45 -0.10 5.50 -7.70
C VAL A 45 -0.87 6.25 -8.79
N LYS A 46 -1.07 5.65 -9.96
CA LYS A 46 -1.62 6.30 -11.16
C LYS A 46 -3.14 6.23 -11.24
N ASP A 47 -3.71 5.10 -10.85
CA ASP A 47 -5.13 4.79 -10.96
C ASP A 47 -5.82 4.96 -9.59
N ARG A 48 -6.57 6.07 -9.44
CA ARG A 48 -7.33 6.37 -8.20
C ARG A 48 -8.43 5.35 -7.90
N ARG A 49 -8.87 4.56 -8.89
CA ARG A 49 -9.88 3.51 -8.72
C ARG A 49 -9.26 2.20 -8.28
N SER A 50 -7.94 2.07 -8.37
CA SER A 50 -7.24 0.88 -7.91
C SER A 50 -7.39 0.74 -6.39
N PRO A 51 -7.78 -0.43 -5.86
CA PRO A 51 -7.77 -0.70 -4.42
C PRO A 51 -6.40 -0.50 -3.78
N PHE A 52 -5.33 -0.54 -4.58
CA PHE A 52 -3.95 -0.29 -4.15
C PHE A 52 -3.62 1.21 -4.00
N HIS A 53 -4.56 2.12 -4.36
CA HIS A 53 -4.35 3.57 -4.21
C HIS A 53 -4.36 4.03 -2.75
N THR A 54 -5.15 3.37 -1.90
CA THR A 54 -5.42 3.78 -0.52
C THR A 54 -5.17 2.66 0.48
N PRO A 55 -3.90 2.28 0.72
CA PRO A 55 -3.56 1.24 1.69
C PRO A 55 -3.85 1.66 3.13
N GLY A 56 -4.08 0.66 3.98
CA GLY A 56 -3.97 0.81 5.43
C GLY A 56 -2.50 0.92 5.84
N LEU A 57 -2.12 1.95 6.59
CA LEU A 57 -0.81 2.11 7.23
C LEU A 57 -0.94 1.78 8.70
N ALA A 58 -0.19 0.79 9.16
CA ALA A 58 -0.06 0.43 10.57
C ALA A 58 1.27 0.94 11.13
N THR A 59 1.20 1.61 12.28
CA THR A 59 2.33 2.10 13.08
C THR A 59 2.16 1.66 14.53
N VAL A 60 3.15 1.91 15.36
CA VAL A 60 3.08 1.70 16.81
C VAL A 60 3.24 3.05 17.49
N SER A 61 2.28 3.42 18.34
CA SER A 61 2.34 4.68 19.09
C SER A 61 3.51 4.70 20.07
N PRO A 62 3.90 5.87 20.60
CA PRO A 62 4.92 5.96 21.66
C PRO A 62 4.61 5.12 22.90
N GLU A 63 3.33 4.87 23.18
CA GLU A 63 2.83 4.04 24.29
C GLU A 63 2.85 2.53 23.96
N GLY A 64 3.24 2.14 22.74
CA GLY A 64 3.30 0.75 22.29
C GLY A 64 1.98 0.22 21.75
N LEU A 65 0.98 1.07 21.51
CA LEU A 65 -0.31 0.65 20.98
C LEU A 65 -0.27 0.55 19.43
N PRO A 66 -0.90 -0.47 18.84
CA PRO A 66 -1.03 -0.56 17.39
C PRO A 66 -2.02 0.47 16.88
N GLU A 67 -1.59 1.23 15.89
CA GLU A 67 -2.38 2.25 15.21
C GLU A 67 -2.54 1.92 13.74
N ILE A 68 -3.75 2.12 13.17
CA ILE A 68 -4.00 1.91 11.75
C ILE A 68 -4.84 3.04 11.16
N ARG A 69 -4.48 3.48 9.96
CA ARG A 69 -5.25 4.48 9.18
C ARG A 69 -5.01 4.29 7.69
N THR A 70 -5.91 4.81 6.88
CA THR A 70 -5.72 4.87 5.43
C THR A 70 -4.77 6.02 5.07
N VAL A 71 -3.87 5.75 4.12
CA VAL A 71 -3.04 6.78 3.47
C VAL A 71 -3.20 6.68 1.96
N VAL A 72 -2.82 7.74 1.24
CA VAL A 72 -2.88 7.75 -0.24
C VAL A 72 -1.48 7.49 -0.79
N LEU A 73 -1.34 6.44 -1.58
CA LEU A 73 -0.08 6.12 -2.25
C LEU A 73 0.24 7.20 -3.31
N ARG A 74 1.41 7.82 -3.19
CA ARG A 74 1.85 8.93 -4.05
C ARG A 74 3.08 8.61 -4.88
N GLY A 75 3.81 7.56 -4.56
CA GLY A 75 4.98 7.12 -5.29
C GLY A 75 5.24 5.63 -5.10
N CYS A 76 5.80 5.00 -6.12
CA CYS A 76 6.27 3.63 -6.11
C CYS A 76 7.49 3.53 -7.03
N ASP A 77 8.61 3.15 -6.48
CA ASP A 77 9.84 2.88 -7.21
C ASP A 77 10.31 1.45 -6.89
N PRO A 78 10.11 0.50 -7.78
CA PRO A 78 10.55 -0.88 -7.59
C PRO A 78 12.08 -1.04 -7.55
N GLN A 79 12.84 -0.15 -8.19
CA GLN A 79 14.30 -0.26 -8.27
C GLN A 79 14.93 0.09 -6.93
N THR A 80 14.49 1.19 -6.33
CA THR A 80 14.94 1.61 -4.99
C THR A 80 14.11 0.98 -3.88
N ARG A 81 13.05 0.22 -4.22
CA ARG A 81 12.11 -0.41 -3.29
C ARG A 81 11.43 0.58 -2.35
N ASN A 82 11.03 1.71 -2.90
CA ASN A 82 10.41 2.79 -2.15
C ASN A 82 8.94 2.97 -2.51
N LEU A 83 8.11 3.13 -1.49
CA LEU A 83 6.77 3.66 -1.61
C LEU A 83 6.73 5.06 -0.98
N ARG A 84 5.85 5.93 -1.46
CA ARG A 84 5.70 7.29 -0.90
C ARG A 84 4.24 7.61 -0.65
N PHE A 85 3.98 8.26 0.47
CA PHE A 85 2.70 8.87 0.81
C PHE A 85 2.96 10.24 1.45
N HIS A 86 1.92 11.07 1.57
CA HIS A 86 2.01 12.38 2.20
C HIS A 86 1.14 12.40 3.45
N THR A 87 1.54 13.20 4.43
CA THR A 87 0.81 13.42 5.67
C THR A 87 1.04 14.85 6.17
N ASP A 88 0.47 15.17 7.32
CA ASP A 88 0.67 16.43 8.04
C ASP A 88 1.72 16.23 9.13
N THR A 89 2.66 17.19 9.29
CA THR A 89 3.73 17.17 10.30
C THR A 89 3.18 17.08 11.73
N ARG A 90 1.98 17.60 11.97
CA ARG A 90 1.30 17.64 13.27
C ARG A 90 0.50 16.38 13.57
N SER A 91 0.41 15.45 12.62
CA SER A 91 -0.35 14.21 12.78
C SER A 91 0.33 13.26 13.76
N ALA A 92 -0.44 12.57 14.62
CA ALA A 92 0.06 11.62 15.62
C ALA A 92 1.04 10.57 15.05
N LYS A 93 0.83 10.10 13.81
CA LYS A 93 1.73 9.15 13.16
C LYS A 93 3.17 9.66 13.00
N ILE A 94 3.41 10.97 13.06
CA ILE A 94 4.77 11.54 13.04
C ILE A 94 5.51 11.15 14.32
N ALA A 95 4.87 11.27 15.49
CA ALA A 95 5.44 10.81 16.75
C ALA A 95 5.68 9.29 16.76
N ASP A 96 4.74 8.51 16.20
CA ASP A 96 4.90 7.06 16.02
C ASP A 96 6.20 6.77 15.24
N MET A 97 6.37 7.39 14.06
CA MET A 97 7.51 7.19 13.18
C MET A 97 8.84 7.61 13.80
N GLN A 98 8.84 8.70 14.58
CA GLN A 98 10.03 9.18 15.28
C GLN A 98 10.48 8.21 16.37
N LYS A 99 9.54 7.63 17.10
CA LYS A 99 9.80 6.65 18.14
C LYS A 99 10.14 5.28 17.55
N GLN A 100 9.33 4.81 16.60
CA GLN A 100 9.43 3.51 15.97
C GLN A 100 9.18 3.63 14.45
N PRO A 101 10.23 3.67 13.64
CA PRO A 101 10.08 3.87 12.19
C PRO A 101 9.59 2.62 11.43
N GLN A 102 9.51 1.45 12.06
CA GLN A 102 8.97 0.24 11.44
C GLN A 102 7.46 0.33 11.33
N ALA A 103 6.97 0.00 10.13
CA ALA A 103 5.56 0.04 9.82
C ALA A 103 5.16 -1.10 8.89
N ALA A 104 3.86 -1.29 8.77
CA ALA A 104 3.29 -2.17 7.77
C ALA A 104 2.27 -1.42 6.91
N LEU A 105 2.26 -1.70 5.61
CA LEU A 105 1.18 -1.28 4.72
C LEU A 105 0.40 -2.51 4.27
N HIS A 106 -0.92 -2.39 4.30
CA HIS A 106 -1.83 -3.43 3.89
C HIS A 106 -2.63 -3.00 2.67
N PHE A 107 -2.57 -3.80 1.62
CA PHE A 107 -3.30 -3.61 0.38
C PHE A 107 -4.15 -4.84 0.14
N TYR A 108 -5.39 -4.65 -0.33
CA TYR A 108 -6.27 -5.74 -0.72
C TYR A 108 -7.13 -5.36 -1.91
N ASP A 109 -7.08 -6.17 -2.96
CA ASP A 109 -7.97 -6.06 -4.11
C ASP A 109 -8.97 -7.23 -4.09
N PRO A 110 -10.24 -6.98 -3.75
CA PRO A 110 -11.26 -8.02 -3.71
C PRO A 110 -11.61 -8.57 -5.11
N GLY A 111 -11.43 -7.78 -6.16
CA GLY A 111 -11.67 -8.20 -7.55
C GLY A 111 -10.59 -9.15 -8.03
N ALA A 112 -9.33 -8.81 -7.84
CA ALA A 112 -8.20 -9.68 -8.16
C ALA A 112 -7.96 -10.75 -7.09
N LYS A 113 -8.56 -10.64 -5.90
CA LYS A 113 -8.36 -11.52 -4.74
C LYS A 113 -6.89 -11.58 -4.29
N ILE A 114 -6.21 -10.43 -4.37
CA ILE A 114 -4.80 -10.30 -4.00
C ILE A 114 -4.66 -9.40 -2.79
N GLN A 115 -3.90 -9.90 -1.81
CA GLN A 115 -3.45 -9.14 -0.65
C GLN A 115 -1.95 -8.95 -0.73
N LEU A 116 -1.48 -7.72 -0.42
CA LEU A 116 -0.07 -7.47 -0.10
C LEU A 116 0.04 -6.96 1.33
N ARG A 117 0.99 -7.52 2.07
CA ARG A 117 1.46 -7.01 3.35
C ARG A 117 2.90 -6.55 3.17
N VAL A 118 3.12 -5.26 3.26
CA VAL A 118 4.43 -4.65 3.05
C VAL A 118 5.00 -4.24 4.38
N ARG A 119 6.15 -4.77 4.77
CA ARG A 119 6.93 -4.28 5.91
C ARG A 119 7.94 -3.27 5.41
N ALA A 120 7.98 -2.12 6.04
CA ALA A 120 8.84 -1.01 5.63
C ALA A 120 9.41 -0.26 6.82
N ARG A 121 10.49 0.47 6.58
CA ARG A 121 11.00 1.52 7.45
C ARG A 121 10.56 2.86 6.89
N LEU A 122 9.92 3.67 7.70
CA LEU A 122 9.45 5.00 7.32
C LEU A 122 10.54 6.05 7.54
N GLU A 123 10.56 7.04 6.64
CA GLU A 123 11.48 8.18 6.71
C GLU A 123 10.75 9.44 6.23
N LEU A 124 10.86 10.52 6.99
CA LEU A 124 10.40 11.84 6.59
C LEU A 124 11.41 12.46 5.63
N LEU A 125 10.94 12.90 4.47
CA LEU A 125 11.77 13.68 3.56
C LEU A 125 11.89 15.12 4.05
N THR A 126 13.10 15.66 3.99
CA THR A 126 13.43 17.04 4.37
C THR A 126 14.20 17.74 3.26
N GLY A 127 14.46 19.03 3.41
CA GLY A 127 15.27 19.82 2.47
C GLY A 127 14.73 19.81 1.05
N GLU A 128 15.61 19.61 0.06
CA GLU A 128 15.26 19.65 -1.36
C GLU A 128 14.23 18.57 -1.76
N ALA A 129 14.31 17.38 -1.17
CA ALA A 129 13.35 16.30 -1.45
C ALA A 129 11.92 16.64 -0.95
N HIS A 130 11.81 17.35 0.19
CA HIS A 130 10.55 17.89 0.70
C HIS A 130 10.02 18.97 -0.26
N ALA A 131 10.83 19.96 -0.62
CA ALA A 131 10.44 21.04 -1.52
C ALA A 131 9.96 20.48 -2.88
N SER A 132 10.73 19.57 -3.48
CA SER A 132 10.34 18.92 -4.72
C SER A 132 9.02 18.15 -4.60
N ALA A 133 8.77 17.46 -3.47
CA ALA A 133 7.51 16.77 -3.24
C ALA A 133 6.33 17.73 -3.11
N TRP A 134 6.55 18.89 -2.46
CA TRP A 134 5.56 19.95 -2.35
C TRP A 134 5.21 20.55 -3.72
N ASP A 135 6.21 20.92 -4.50
CA ASP A 135 6.02 21.52 -5.83
C ASP A 135 5.25 20.59 -6.78
N ASN A 136 5.47 19.29 -6.67
CA ASN A 136 4.76 18.27 -7.44
C ASN A 136 3.36 17.92 -6.85
N THR A 137 2.97 18.52 -5.72
CA THR A 137 1.65 18.31 -5.13
C THR A 137 0.64 19.27 -5.77
N ARG A 138 -0.50 18.73 -6.25
CA ARG A 138 -1.55 19.52 -6.90
C ARG A 138 -2.12 20.57 -5.94
N PRO A 139 -2.45 21.80 -6.40
CA PRO A 139 -2.99 22.87 -5.55
C PRO A 139 -4.17 22.41 -4.66
N MET A 140 -5.17 21.76 -5.23
CA MET A 140 -6.33 21.21 -4.47
C MET A 140 -5.92 20.21 -3.37
N SER A 141 -4.78 19.52 -3.54
CA SER A 141 -4.27 18.58 -2.51
C SER A 141 -3.43 19.30 -1.45
N ARG A 142 -3.04 20.55 -1.67
CA ARG A 142 -2.33 21.38 -0.71
C ARG A 142 -3.28 22.02 0.31
N GLU A 143 -4.54 22.24 -0.07
CA GLU A 143 -5.56 22.89 0.78
C GLU A 143 -5.72 22.19 2.14
N CYS A 144 -5.61 20.86 2.20
CA CYS A 144 -5.74 20.14 3.48
C CYS A 144 -4.62 20.45 4.49
N TYR A 145 -3.51 21.05 4.05
CA TYR A 145 -2.41 21.48 4.91
C TYR A 145 -2.56 22.93 5.40
N GLN A 146 -3.53 23.68 4.86
CA GLN A 146 -3.86 25.06 5.27
C GLN A 146 -4.78 25.12 6.48
N VAL A 147 -5.27 24.00 6.98
CA VAL A 147 -6.07 23.93 8.20
C VAL A 147 -5.20 24.32 9.40
N THR A 148 -5.69 25.25 10.23
CA THR A 148 -4.94 25.78 11.38
C THR A 148 -4.84 24.76 12.52
N GLN A 149 -5.90 23.95 12.72
CA GLN A 149 -5.89 22.89 13.74
C GLN A 149 -5.12 21.65 13.27
N ALA A 150 -4.42 21.00 14.19
CA ALA A 150 -3.74 19.75 13.90
C ALA A 150 -4.74 18.62 13.60
N PRO A 151 -4.41 17.70 12.68
CA PRO A 151 -5.25 16.52 12.42
C PRO A 151 -5.50 15.71 13.69
N GLY A 152 -6.77 15.40 13.97
CA GLY A 152 -7.20 14.68 15.17
C GLY A 152 -7.51 15.56 16.38
N SER A 153 -7.39 16.90 16.26
CA SER A 153 -7.86 17.85 17.30
C SER A 153 -9.36 17.70 17.52
N ARG A 154 -9.78 17.85 18.76
CA ARG A 154 -11.22 17.86 19.11
C ARG A 154 -11.83 19.19 18.71
N LEU A 155 -13.01 19.14 18.12
CA LEU A 155 -13.84 20.28 17.75
C LEU A 155 -15.17 20.18 18.48
N SER A 156 -15.81 21.30 18.75
CA SER A 156 -17.17 21.34 19.29
C SER A 156 -18.19 21.01 18.20
N GLU A 157 -17.99 21.57 17.01
CA GLU A 157 -18.84 21.36 15.84
C GLU A 157 -17.99 21.10 14.59
N PRO A 158 -18.50 20.34 13.61
CA PRO A 158 -17.75 20.05 12.37
C PRO A 158 -17.38 21.32 11.57
N GLY A 159 -18.17 22.39 11.74
CA GLY A 159 -17.94 23.68 11.08
C GLY A 159 -16.82 24.52 11.70
N ASP A 160 -16.27 24.11 12.84
CA ASP A 160 -15.20 24.83 13.54
C ASP A 160 -13.81 24.65 12.91
N VAL A 161 -13.73 23.92 11.79
CA VAL A 161 -12.46 23.80 11.02
C VAL A 161 -12.10 25.14 10.42
N VAL A 162 -10.92 25.65 10.80
CA VAL A 162 -10.44 26.97 10.35
C VAL A 162 -9.32 26.76 9.32
N PHE A 163 -9.51 27.37 8.15
CA PHE A 163 -8.48 27.47 7.12
C PHE A 163 -7.75 28.82 7.26
N ASP A 164 -6.46 28.84 6.93
CA ASP A 164 -5.70 30.10 6.85
C ASP A 164 -6.22 30.95 5.68
N ALA A 165 -7.25 31.73 5.93
CA ALA A 165 -7.91 32.59 4.93
C ALA A 165 -7.04 33.76 4.46
N ALA A 166 -5.97 34.10 5.21
CA ALA A 166 -5.11 35.23 4.87
C ALA A 166 -4.06 34.89 3.80
N GLY A 167 -3.95 33.61 3.41
CA GLY A 167 -2.97 33.17 2.42
C GLY A 167 -1.51 33.36 2.87
N THR A 168 -1.30 33.55 4.17
CA THR A 168 0.04 33.73 4.77
C THR A 168 0.81 32.43 4.88
N ASN A 169 0.10 31.30 4.92
CA ASN A 169 0.68 29.97 4.93
C ASN A 169 0.03 29.13 3.81
N ASP A 170 0.81 28.76 2.81
CA ASP A 170 0.38 27.89 1.73
C ASP A 170 0.22 26.40 2.17
N GLY A 171 0.54 26.10 3.45
CA GLY A 171 0.48 24.77 4.05
C GLY A 171 1.79 23.97 3.92
N ALA A 172 2.83 24.50 3.31
CA ALA A 172 4.10 23.80 3.11
C ALA A 172 4.75 23.37 4.42
N ASP A 173 4.66 24.17 5.48
CA ASP A 173 5.21 23.87 6.80
C ASP A 173 4.53 22.68 7.48
N HIS A 174 3.28 22.42 7.12
CA HIS A 174 2.52 21.27 7.63
C HIS A 174 2.64 20.03 6.75
N PHE A 175 3.17 20.16 5.54
CA PHE A 175 3.31 19.07 4.61
C PHE A 175 4.46 18.14 5.02
N ALA A 176 4.21 16.84 5.02
CA ALA A 176 5.19 15.82 5.37
C ALA A 176 5.17 14.68 4.34
N PRO A 177 6.06 14.71 3.34
CA PRO A 177 6.26 13.57 2.47
C PRO A 177 7.06 12.48 3.19
N VAL A 178 6.53 11.25 3.15
CA VAL A 178 7.11 10.07 3.81
C VAL A 178 7.50 9.05 2.76
N VAL A 179 8.72 8.55 2.84
CA VAL A 179 9.18 7.36 2.11
C VAL A 179 9.09 6.15 3.02
N ALA A 180 8.51 5.09 2.49
CA ALA A 180 8.52 3.76 3.08
C ALA A 180 9.53 2.89 2.33
N HIS A 181 10.68 2.65 2.94
CA HIS A 181 11.71 1.75 2.44
C HIS A 181 11.27 0.31 2.65
N VAL A 182 10.84 -0.33 1.58
CA VAL A 182 10.27 -1.68 1.62
C VAL A 182 11.35 -2.69 1.98
N ARG A 183 11.10 -3.45 3.04
CA ARG A 183 11.97 -4.51 3.55
C ARG A 183 11.47 -5.89 3.13
N GLN A 184 10.16 -6.07 3.12
CA GLN A 184 9.52 -7.33 2.75
C GLN A 184 8.16 -7.05 2.12
N ILE A 185 7.80 -7.88 1.14
CA ILE A 185 6.43 -7.97 0.61
C ILE A 185 5.98 -9.41 0.79
N GLU A 186 4.88 -9.60 1.50
CA GLU A 186 4.15 -10.86 1.53
C GLU A 186 2.96 -10.73 0.58
N TRP A 187 2.89 -11.61 -0.40
CA TRP A 187 1.85 -11.70 -1.39
C TRP A 187 0.96 -12.90 -1.12
N LEU A 188 -0.35 -12.71 -1.15
CA LEU A 188 -1.34 -13.78 -1.01
C LEU A 188 -2.37 -13.64 -2.12
N TYR A 189 -2.54 -14.69 -2.92
CA TYR A 189 -3.57 -14.82 -3.92
C TYR A 189 -4.60 -15.87 -3.50
N LEU A 190 -5.87 -15.46 -3.37
CA LEU A 190 -6.98 -16.30 -2.92
C LEU A 190 -7.66 -16.96 -4.11
N ALA A 191 -7.00 -17.93 -4.73
CA ALA A 191 -7.53 -18.65 -5.89
C ALA A 191 -8.43 -19.82 -5.47
N ALA A 192 -9.52 -20.05 -6.23
CA ALA A 192 -10.43 -21.18 -5.99
C ALA A 192 -9.75 -22.55 -6.23
N ARG A 193 -8.71 -22.60 -7.07
CA ARG A 193 -7.92 -23.82 -7.36
C ARG A 193 -6.80 -24.10 -6.35
N GLY A 194 -6.69 -23.27 -5.30
CA GLY A 194 -5.67 -23.31 -4.26
C GLY A 194 -5.00 -21.94 -4.14
N HIS A 195 -4.83 -21.51 -2.91
CA HIS A 195 -4.18 -20.24 -2.64
C HIS A 195 -2.68 -20.31 -2.94
N ARG A 196 -2.06 -19.18 -3.20
CA ARG A 196 -0.60 -19.03 -3.29
C ARG A 196 -0.17 -17.91 -2.36
N ARG A 197 0.87 -18.17 -1.59
CA ARG A 197 1.46 -17.18 -0.69
C ARG A 197 2.97 -17.17 -0.88
N ALA A 198 3.53 -15.98 -1.03
CA ALA A 198 4.96 -15.80 -1.22
C ALA A 198 5.50 -14.69 -0.31
N LEU A 199 6.75 -14.81 0.06
CA LEU A 199 7.52 -13.76 0.75
C LEU A 199 8.67 -13.33 -0.15
N PHE A 200 8.74 -12.03 -0.39
CA PHE A 200 9.84 -11.36 -1.07
C PHE A 200 10.60 -10.54 -0.04
N ASP A 201 11.76 -11.02 0.36
CA ASP A 201 12.62 -10.42 1.39
C ASP A 201 13.77 -9.64 0.74
N PHE A 202 13.83 -8.35 1.04
CA PHE A 202 14.83 -7.42 0.51
C PHE A 202 15.81 -6.96 1.60
N THR A 203 15.85 -7.62 2.76
CA THR A 203 16.70 -7.22 3.89
C THR A 203 18.17 -7.59 3.69
N ALA A 204 18.44 -8.65 2.96
CA ALA A 204 19.79 -9.06 2.59
C ALA A 204 20.30 -8.30 1.35
N SER A 205 21.60 -8.37 1.11
CA SER A 205 22.26 -7.79 -0.07
C SER A 205 21.70 -8.34 -1.39
N LYS A 206 21.31 -9.62 -1.39
CA LYS A 206 20.62 -10.31 -2.48
C LYS A 206 19.18 -10.58 -2.04
N PRO A 207 18.15 -10.11 -2.79
CA PRO A 207 16.75 -10.45 -2.48
C PRO A 207 16.54 -11.95 -2.41
N GLN A 208 15.72 -12.38 -1.46
CA GLN A 208 15.36 -13.78 -1.26
C GLN A 208 13.84 -13.90 -1.45
N HIS A 209 13.45 -14.82 -2.32
CA HIS A 209 12.04 -15.11 -2.58
C HIS A 209 11.73 -16.53 -2.14
N SER A 210 10.57 -16.74 -1.54
CA SER A 210 10.13 -18.06 -1.09
C SER A 210 8.60 -18.20 -1.13
N TRP A 211 8.15 -19.41 -1.46
CA TRP A 211 6.76 -19.77 -1.23
C TRP A 211 6.51 -20.00 0.26
N LEU A 212 5.33 -19.61 0.72
CA LEU A 212 4.84 -19.87 2.07
C LEU A 212 3.58 -20.75 1.99
N VAL A 213 3.29 -21.42 3.10
CA VAL A 213 1.98 -22.07 3.29
C VAL A 213 0.92 -20.95 3.36
N PRO A 214 -0.16 -21.04 2.55
CA PRO A 214 -1.23 -20.05 2.55
C PRO A 214 -1.99 -19.95 3.88
#